data_24aaf7b6a1732cd3f454e977ec84ecaa
#
_entry.id   24aaf7b6a1732cd3f454e977ec84ecaa
#
_cell.length_a   1.000
_cell.length_b   1.000
_cell.length_c   1.000
_cell.angle_alpha   90.00
_cell.angle_beta   90.00
_cell.angle_gamma   90.00
#
_symmetry.space_group_name_H-M   'P 1'
#
loop_
_entity.id
_entity.type
_entity.pdbx_description
1 polymer ?
#
loop_
_entity_poly.entity_id
_entity_poly.type
_entity_poly.pdbx_seq_one_letter_code
_entity_poly.pdbx_strand_id
1 'polypeptide(L)'
;MRYAIAYPERVSQLIYVSGTGIDPGRDWHPHYERNLRLRLGDRLARWETLGARSRTPAEEREWAVLQWSADFADQDTALSHAQRMAEPWLGISYDCSRAINAEVKRELAKTEIAVRCRALDLPVLIIDGAEDIRPRWAVDSLHRTLPNSQRVILTGSAHLPWVERPDDFRLAVTTSLTGQRPQSPVVRE
;
A
#
# COMPACT_ATOMS: atom_id res chain seq x y z
N MET A 1 -3.28 -11.44 -3.41
CA MET A 1 -2.14 -12.30 -3.79
C MET A 1 -2.25 -13.73 -3.24
N ARG A 2 -2.26 -13.98 -1.92
CA ARG A 2 -2.27 -15.34 -1.34
C ARG A 2 -3.43 -16.22 -1.82
N TYR A 3 -4.63 -15.66 -1.92
CA TYR A 3 -5.78 -16.40 -2.44
C TYR A 3 -5.57 -16.82 -3.90
N ALA A 4 -5.08 -15.90 -4.75
CA ALA A 4 -4.79 -16.20 -6.14
C ALA A 4 -3.71 -17.28 -6.31
N ILE A 5 -2.70 -17.29 -5.41
CA ILE A 5 -1.66 -18.32 -5.39
C ILE A 5 -2.22 -19.69 -4.93
N ALA A 6 -3.17 -19.69 -3.97
CA ALA A 6 -3.73 -20.93 -3.42
C ALA A 6 -4.81 -21.55 -4.34
N TYR A 7 -5.55 -20.71 -5.06
CA TYR A 7 -6.71 -21.09 -5.87
C TYR A 7 -6.70 -20.35 -7.21
N PRO A 8 -5.65 -20.53 -8.05
CA PRO A 8 -5.52 -19.78 -9.30
C PRO A 8 -6.70 -20.01 -10.25
N GLU A 9 -7.29 -21.20 -10.24
CA GLU A 9 -8.46 -21.55 -11.05
C GLU A 9 -9.75 -20.79 -10.68
N ARG A 10 -9.76 -20.12 -9.52
CA ARG A 10 -10.90 -19.33 -9.03
C ARG A 10 -10.73 -17.83 -9.22
N VAL A 11 -9.60 -17.40 -9.79
CA VAL A 11 -9.26 -16.00 -9.97
C VAL A 11 -9.05 -15.72 -11.45
N SER A 12 -9.95 -14.97 -12.05
CA SER A 12 -9.84 -14.57 -13.46
C SER A 12 -8.87 -13.40 -13.65
N GLN A 13 -8.72 -12.54 -12.64
CA GLN A 13 -7.84 -11.37 -12.67
C GLN A 13 -7.52 -10.92 -11.23
N LEU A 14 -6.35 -10.31 -11.03
CA LEU A 14 -5.95 -9.72 -9.77
C LEU A 14 -5.68 -8.21 -9.93
N ILE A 15 -6.25 -7.40 -9.07
CA ILE A 15 -5.89 -5.98 -8.94
C ILE A 15 -5.16 -5.81 -7.60
N TYR A 16 -3.91 -5.38 -7.67
CA TYR A 16 -3.02 -5.21 -6.52
C TYR A 16 -2.74 -3.73 -6.31
N VAL A 17 -3.26 -3.16 -5.23
CA VAL A 17 -3.20 -1.72 -4.98
C VAL A 17 -2.30 -1.43 -3.78
N SER A 18 -1.39 -0.49 -3.93
CA SER A 18 -0.56 0.08 -2.86
C SER A 18 0.10 -0.96 -1.96
N GLY A 19 0.62 -2.02 -2.54
CA GLY A 19 1.25 -3.10 -1.79
C GLY A 19 2.74 -2.91 -1.56
N THR A 20 3.36 -3.88 -0.89
CA THR A 20 4.78 -3.82 -0.46
C THR A 20 5.70 -4.80 -1.19
N GLY A 21 5.17 -5.53 -2.18
CA GLY A 21 5.97 -6.49 -2.96
C GLY A 21 6.29 -7.80 -2.23
N ILE A 22 7.27 -8.52 -2.76
CA ILE A 22 7.60 -9.89 -2.34
C ILE A 22 9.12 -10.14 -2.24
N ASP A 23 9.94 -9.12 -2.12
CA ASP A 23 11.40 -9.31 -2.03
C ASP A 23 11.81 -9.79 -0.64
N PRO A 24 12.22 -11.08 -0.47
CA PRO A 24 12.61 -11.61 0.84
C PRO A 24 14.01 -11.14 1.27
N GLY A 25 14.82 -10.66 0.31
CA GLY A 25 16.21 -10.27 0.55
C GLY A 25 16.36 -8.82 1.02
N ARG A 26 15.30 -8.04 1.02
CA ARG A 26 15.37 -6.61 1.30
C ARG A 26 14.21 -6.13 2.17
N ASP A 27 14.53 -5.69 3.39
CA ASP A 27 13.55 -5.12 4.30
C ASP A 27 13.21 -3.67 3.92
N TRP A 28 11.96 -3.40 3.65
CA TRP A 28 11.45 -2.08 3.30
C TRP A 28 11.07 -1.22 4.53
N HIS A 29 10.90 -1.83 5.71
CA HIS A 29 10.43 -1.13 6.91
C HIS A 29 11.33 0.04 7.34
N PRO A 30 12.68 -0.04 7.33
CA PRO A 30 13.52 1.10 7.70
C PRO A 30 13.34 2.30 6.76
N HIS A 31 13.05 2.04 5.47
CA HIS A 31 12.74 3.10 4.51
C HIS A 31 11.38 3.75 4.79
N TYR A 32 10.37 2.92 5.08
CA TYR A 32 9.04 3.40 5.48
C TYR A 32 9.11 4.26 6.74
N GLU A 33 9.77 3.79 7.80
CA GLU A 33 9.90 4.54 9.06
C GLU A 33 10.56 5.89 8.86
N ARG A 34 11.65 5.94 8.10
CA ARG A 34 12.32 7.20 7.77
C ARG A 34 11.39 8.13 6.99
N ASN A 35 10.71 7.63 5.96
CA ASN A 35 9.83 8.44 5.13
C ASN A 35 8.59 8.90 5.89
N LEU A 36 8.03 8.05 6.78
CA LEU A 36 6.96 8.41 7.69
C LEU A 36 7.35 9.62 8.56
N ARG A 37 8.52 9.56 9.21
CA ARG A 37 9.03 10.67 10.04
C ARG A 37 9.20 11.95 9.24
N LEU A 38 9.76 11.87 8.04
CA LEU A 38 9.92 13.02 7.15
C LEU A 38 8.55 13.60 6.73
N ARG A 39 7.59 12.74 6.40
CA ARG A 39 6.26 13.16 5.95
C ARG A 39 5.42 13.77 7.07
N LEU A 40 5.60 13.32 8.32
CA LEU A 40 4.92 13.90 9.48
C LEU A 40 5.32 15.36 9.74
N GLY A 41 6.57 15.75 9.44
CA GLY A 41 7.03 17.13 9.63
C GLY A 41 6.76 17.64 11.06
N ASP A 42 6.04 18.76 11.17
CA ASP A 42 5.72 19.38 12.48
C ASP A 42 4.84 18.51 13.39
N ARG A 43 4.15 17.52 12.82
CA ARG A 43 3.31 16.55 13.56
C ARG A 43 4.11 15.45 14.24
N LEU A 44 5.40 15.28 13.89
CA LEU A 44 6.25 14.18 14.36
C LEU A 44 6.37 14.17 15.89
N ALA A 45 6.66 15.30 16.51
CA ALA A 45 6.84 15.38 17.95
C ALA A 45 5.59 14.93 18.74
N ARG A 46 4.40 15.31 18.27
CA ARG A 46 3.14 14.87 18.87
C ARG A 46 2.90 13.37 18.66
N TRP A 47 3.14 12.87 17.46
CA TRP A 47 3.01 11.45 17.14
C TRP A 47 3.93 10.58 18.01
N GLU A 48 5.20 10.98 18.18
CA GLU A 48 6.17 10.28 19.05
C GLU A 48 5.77 10.33 20.51
N THR A 49 5.32 11.48 21.00
CA THR A 49 4.83 11.62 22.38
C THR A 49 3.69 10.67 22.70
N LEU A 50 2.74 10.58 21.77
CA LEU A 50 1.62 9.65 21.90
C LEU A 50 2.07 8.19 21.75
N GLY A 51 3.00 7.90 20.88
CA GLY A 51 3.54 6.56 20.65
C GLY A 51 4.34 5.98 21.82
N ALA A 52 4.93 6.85 22.63
CA ALA A 52 5.82 6.45 23.74
C ALA A 52 5.09 5.98 25.01
N ARG A 53 3.77 6.06 25.08
CA ARG A 53 2.98 5.74 26.29
C ARG A 53 1.65 5.10 25.96
N SER A 54 0.97 4.59 27.01
CA SER A 54 -0.42 4.18 26.89
C SER A 54 -1.31 5.38 26.55
N ARG A 55 -2.30 5.16 25.71
CA ARG A 55 -3.21 6.17 25.17
C ARG A 55 -4.65 5.92 25.64
N THR A 56 -5.39 6.99 25.86
CA THR A 56 -6.84 6.95 25.95
C THR A 56 -7.44 6.66 24.55
N PRO A 57 -8.72 6.26 24.42
CA PRO A 57 -9.34 6.05 23.10
C PRO A 57 -9.27 7.28 22.18
N ALA A 58 -9.38 8.49 22.72
CA ALA A 58 -9.26 9.72 21.96
C ALA A 58 -7.82 9.96 21.48
N GLU A 59 -6.82 9.73 22.32
CA GLU A 59 -5.41 9.81 21.96
C GLU A 59 -4.99 8.71 20.98
N GLU A 60 -5.61 7.53 21.09
CA GLU A 60 -5.40 6.44 20.12
C GLU A 60 -5.89 6.85 18.72
N ARG A 61 -7.08 7.45 18.65
CA ARG A 61 -7.59 8.01 17.40
C ARG A 61 -6.69 9.11 16.86
N GLU A 62 -6.24 10.04 17.71
CA GLU A 62 -5.31 11.11 17.32
C GLU A 62 -4.02 10.53 16.76
N TRP A 63 -3.40 9.58 17.45
CA TRP A 63 -2.16 8.93 17.04
C TRP A 63 -2.30 8.27 15.67
N ALA A 64 -3.39 7.54 15.45
CA ALA A 64 -3.70 6.89 14.18
C ALA A 64 -3.90 7.91 13.05
N VAL A 65 -4.66 8.97 13.30
CA VAL A 65 -4.91 10.06 12.34
C VAL A 65 -3.61 10.74 11.93
N LEU A 66 -2.73 11.04 12.89
CA LEU A 66 -1.41 11.60 12.60
C LEU A 66 -0.60 10.65 11.70
N GLN A 67 -0.55 9.36 12.03
CA GLN A 67 0.17 8.37 11.22
C GLN A 67 -0.41 8.26 9.80
N TRP A 68 -1.73 8.12 9.69
CA TRP A 68 -2.42 7.97 8.39
C TRP A 68 -2.29 9.22 7.51
N SER A 69 -2.11 10.41 8.11
CA SER A 69 -1.87 11.63 7.33
C SER A 69 -0.58 11.56 6.50
N ALA A 70 0.38 10.74 6.87
CA ALA A 70 1.59 10.51 6.09
C ALA A 70 1.36 9.63 4.84
N ASP A 71 0.22 8.96 4.75
CA ASP A 71 -0.16 8.12 3.62
C ASP A 71 -0.75 8.91 2.43
N PHE A 72 -0.81 10.25 2.52
CA PHE A 72 -1.27 11.15 1.47
C PHE A 72 -0.12 11.96 0.87
N ALA A 73 -0.20 12.25 -0.42
CA ALA A 73 0.79 13.06 -1.14
C ALA A 73 0.61 14.54 -0.83
N ASP A 74 -0.62 15.04 -0.93
CA ASP A 74 -1.00 16.42 -0.61
C ASP A 74 -1.09 16.63 0.90
N GLN A 75 -0.08 17.29 1.47
CA GLN A 75 0.01 17.52 2.91
C GLN A 75 -0.95 18.58 3.45
N ASP A 76 -1.50 19.43 2.60
CA ASP A 76 -2.47 20.46 3.00
C ASP A 76 -3.82 19.82 3.33
N THR A 77 -4.18 18.75 2.64
CA THR A 77 -5.45 18.01 2.84
C THR A 77 -5.29 16.72 3.62
N ALA A 78 -4.06 16.23 3.80
CA ALA A 78 -3.75 14.93 4.40
C ALA A 78 -4.43 14.70 5.75
N LEU A 79 -4.37 15.69 6.65
CA LEU A 79 -4.95 15.54 7.99
C LEU A 79 -6.47 15.41 7.94
N SER A 80 -7.14 16.18 7.06
CA SER A 80 -8.58 16.10 6.90
C SER A 80 -9.04 14.77 6.30
N HIS A 81 -8.26 14.21 5.38
CA HIS A 81 -8.50 12.87 4.85
C HIS A 81 -8.34 11.80 5.93
N ALA A 82 -7.26 11.84 6.70
CA ALA A 82 -7.01 10.91 7.79
C ALA A 82 -8.09 10.99 8.89
N GLN A 83 -8.58 12.19 9.21
CA GLN A 83 -9.69 12.37 10.14
C GLN A 83 -10.97 11.70 9.65
N ARG A 84 -11.32 11.86 8.35
CA ARG A 84 -12.49 11.18 7.76
C ARG A 84 -12.35 9.66 7.77
N MET A 85 -11.14 9.11 7.58
CA MET A 85 -10.90 7.67 7.71
C MET A 85 -11.14 7.15 9.12
N ALA A 86 -11.00 8.00 10.12
CA ALA A 86 -11.25 7.69 11.53
C ALA A 86 -12.70 7.95 11.96
N GLU A 87 -13.66 7.99 11.04
CA GLU A 87 -15.09 8.23 11.31
C GLU A 87 -15.96 7.14 10.67
N PRO A 88 -16.71 6.35 11.47
CA PRO A 88 -16.66 6.30 12.94
C PRO A 88 -15.36 5.67 13.46
N TRP A 89 -14.89 6.08 14.64
CA TRP A 89 -13.72 5.47 15.25
C TRP A 89 -14.09 4.12 15.88
N LEU A 90 -13.58 3.04 15.29
CA LEU A 90 -13.81 1.67 15.73
C LEU A 90 -12.62 1.06 16.49
N GLY A 91 -11.56 1.85 16.68
CA GLY A 91 -10.32 1.39 17.29
C GLY A 91 -9.41 0.61 16.34
N ILE A 92 -8.25 0.22 16.85
CA ILE A 92 -7.25 -0.61 16.11
C ILE A 92 -7.06 -1.93 16.87
N SER A 93 -7.26 -3.05 16.20
CA SER A 93 -6.92 -4.36 16.74
C SER A 93 -5.43 -4.65 16.55
N TYR A 94 -4.62 -4.29 17.55
CA TYR A 94 -3.18 -4.56 17.53
C TYR A 94 -2.84 -6.05 17.53
N ASP A 95 -3.67 -6.89 18.17
CA ASP A 95 -3.46 -8.34 18.16
C ASP A 95 -3.63 -8.93 16.77
N CYS A 96 -4.68 -8.50 16.06
CA CYS A 96 -4.91 -8.88 14.68
C CYS A 96 -3.77 -8.39 13.78
N SER A 97 -3.37 -7.12 13.91
CA SER A 97 -2.26 -6.54 13.15
C SER A 97 -0.95 -7.30 13.38
N ARG A 98 -0.60 -7.60 14.64
CA ARG A 98 0.60 -8.37 14.97
C ARG A 98 0.57 -9.78 14.40
N ALA A 99 -0.57 -10.47 14.50
CA ALA A 99 -0.72 -11.81 13.97
C ALA A 99 -0.57 -11.86 12.44
N ILE A 100 -1.21 -10.93 11.72
CA ILE A 100 -1.12 -10.82 10.27
C ILE A 100 0.33 -10.50 9.84
N ASN A 101 0.97 -9.52 10.48
CA ASN A 101 2.33 -9.12 10.12
C ASN A 101 3.35 -10.24 10.40
N ALA A 102 3.20 -10.97 11.51
CA ALA A 102 4.05 -12.12 11.81
C ALA A 102 3.87 -13.24 10.78
N GLU A 103 2.65 -13.49 10.32
CA GLU A 103 2.39 -14.46 9.28
C GLU A 103 2.96 -14.02 7.92
N VAL A 104 2.75 -12.75 7.54
CA VAL A 104 3.32 -12.20 6.30
C VAL A 104 4.84 -12.32 6.31
N LYS A 105 5.50 -11.98 7.42
CA LYS A 105 6.96 -12.11 7.56
C LYS A 105 7.43 -13.56 7.40
N ARG A 106 6.73 -14.53 7.99
CA ARG A 106 7.06 -15.96 7.85
C ARG A 106 6.92 -16.44 6.40
N GLU A 107 5.87 -15.99 5.71
CA GLU A 107 5.62 -16.38 4.31
C GLU A 107 6.62 -15.73 3.35
N LEU A 108 6.96 -14.45 3.55
CA LEU A 108 7.95 -13.76 2.74
C LEU A 108 9.38 -14.33 2.93
N ALA A 109 9.69 -14.88 4.11
CA ALA A 109 10.96 -15.55 4.34
C ALA A 109 11.10 -16.87 3.55
N LYS A 110 10.00 -17.43 3.03
CA LYS A 110 10.02 -18.62 2.19
C LYS A 110 10.27 -18.22 0.74
N THR A 111 11.35 -18.71 0.15
CA THR A 111 11.68 -18.51 -1.27
C THR A 111 10.57 -18.97 -2.22
N GLU A 112 9.68 -19.81 -1.74
CA GLU A 112 8.52 -20.35 -2.49
C GLU A 112 7.55 -19.28 -3.00
N ILE A 113 7.38 -18.15 -2.29
CA ILE A 113 6.39 -17.15 -2.73
C ILE A 113 6.75 -16.56 -4.11
N ALA A 114 8.02 -16.29 -4.36
CA ALA A 114 8.48 -15.79 -5.65
C ALA A 114 8.33 -16.85 -6.75
N VAL A 115 8.58 -18.12 -6.43
CA VAL A 115 8.37 -19.24 -7.37
C VAL A 115 6.90 -19.36 -7.72
N ARG A 116 6.02 -19.33 -6.73
CA ARG A 116 4.56 -19.43 -6.93
C ARG A 116 4.00 -18.22 -7.69
N CYS A 117 4.51 -17.01 -7.44
CA CYS A 117 4.14 -15.82 -8.21
C CYS A 117 4.58 -15.94 -9.68
N ARG A 118 5.76 -16.49 -9.96
CA ARG A 118 6.21 -16.74 -11.34
C ARG A 118 5.33 -17.76 -12.09
N ALA A 119 4.74 -18.68 -11.37
CA ALA A 119 3.84 -19.68 -11.94
C ALA A 119 2.38 -19.19 -12.07
N LEU A 120 2.09 -17.97 -11.60
CA LEU A 120 0.75 -17.41 -11.60
C LEU A 120 0.43 -16.79 -12.98
N ASP A 121 -0.17 -17.57 -13.84
CA ASP A 121 -0.55 -17.15 -15.20
C ASP A 121 -1.99 -16.61 -15.23
N LEU A 122 -2.17 -15.43 -14.63
CA LEU A 122 -3.40 -14.66 -14.72
C LEU A 122 -3.08 -13.18 -14.90
N PRO A 123 -3.98 -12.38 -15.50
CA PRO A 123 -3.77 -10.95 -15.62
C PRO A 123 -3.68 -10.28 -14.25
N VAL A 124 -2.65 -9.47 -14.04
CA VAL A 124 -2.47 -8.70 -12.81
C VAL A 124 -2.31 -7.22 -13.14
N LEU A 125 -3.17 -6.39 -12.56
CA LEU A 125 -2.99 -4.94 -12.55
C LEU A 125 -2.38 -4.53 -11.22
N ILE A 126 -1.26 -3.82 -11.25
CA ILE A 126 -0.63 -3.20 -10.08
C ILE A 126 -0.86 -1.70 -10.18
N ILE A 127 -1.43 -1.09 -9.12
CA ILE A 127 -1.66 0.35 -9.05
C ILE A 127 -0.96 0.91 -7.82
N ASP A 128 -0.11 1.91 -8.00
CA ASP A 128 0.61 2.59 -6.92
C ASP A 128 0.50 4.11 -7.06
N GLY A 129 0.58 4.83 -5.94
CA GLY A 129 0.86 6.26 -5.93
C GLY A 129 2.37 6.51 -6.07
N ALA A 130 2.72 7.53 -6.85
CA ALA A 130 4.13 7.90 -7.09
C ALA A 130 4.83 8.39 -5.82
N GLU A 131 4.08 8.99 -4.91
CA GLU A 131 4.54 9.65 -3.69
C GLU A 131 4.33 8.79 -2.42
N ASP A 132 4.05 7.47 -2.57
CA ASP A 132 3.92 6.57 -1.42
C ASP A 132 5.21 6.57 -0.58
N ILE A 133 5.05 6.67 0.73
CA ILE A 133 6.17 6.61 1.67
C ILE A 133 6.80 5.21 1.76
N ARG A 134 6.14 4.19 1.25
CA ARG A 134 6.72 2.86 1.04
C ARG A 134 7.61 2.88 -0.20
N PRO A 135 8.80 2.29 -0.15
CA PRO A 135 9.75 2.41 -1.27
C PRO A 135 9.26 1.67 -2.51
N ARG A 136 9.28 2.34 -3.66
CA ARG A 136 8.83 1.79 -4.97
C ARG A 136 9.51 0.48 -5.33
N TRP A 137 10.80 0.32 -5.01
CA TRP A 137 11.54 -0.92 -5.30
C TRP A 137 10.91 -2.17 -4.66
N ALA A 138 10.15 -2.00 -3.57
CA ALA A 138 9.44 -3.11 -2.95
C ALA A 138 8.36 -3.68 -3.90
N VAL A 139 7.56 -2.80 -4.52
CA VAL A 139 6.54 -3.19 -5.51
C VAL A 139 7.18 -3.65 -6.82
N ASP A 140 8.32 -3.09 -7.21
CA ASP A 140 9.08 -3.52 -8.39
C ASP A 140 9.43 -5.01 -8.33
N SER A 141 9.69 -5.55 -7.13
CA SER A 141 9.97 -6.97 -6.95
C SER A 141 8.80 -7.85 -7.38
N LEU A 142 7.58 -7.44 -7.06
CA LEU A 142 6.37 -8.14 -7.47
C LEU A 142 6.14 -8.05 -8.97
N HIS A 143 6.23 -6.83 -9.53
CA HIS A 143 6.01 -6.60 -10.97
C HIS A 143 7.00 -7.39 -11.84
N ARG A 144 8.29 -7.43 -11.44
CA ARG A 144 9.29 -8.25 -12.14
C ARG A 144 9.08 -9.75 -12.03
N THR A 145 8.35 -10.19 -11.00
CA THR A 145 8.16 -11.62 -10.75
C THR A 145 6.92 -12.18 -11.43
N LEU A 146 5.87 -11.39 -11.55
CA LEU A 146 4.60 -11.79 -12.18
C LEU A 146 4.72 -11.75 -13.70
N PRO A 147 4.48 -12.86 -14.42
CA PRO A 147 4.68 -12.94 -15.87
C PRO A 147 3.69 -12.09 -16.68
N ASN A 148 2.47 -11.93 -16.18
CA ASN A 148 1.39 -11.24 -16.87
C ASN A 148 0.88 -10.06 -16.02
N SER A 149 1.79 -9.14 -15.65
CA SER A 149 1.44 -7.96 -14.87
C SER A 149 1.60 -6.66 -15.66
N GLN A 150 0.66 -5.75 -15.44
CA GLN A 150 0.73 -4.36 -15.88
C GLN A 150 0.81 -3.47 -14.64
N ARG A 151 1.54 -2.36 -14.72
CA ARG A 151 1.68 -1.42 -13.61
C ARG A 151 1.26 -0.03 -14.04
N VAL A 152 0.44 0.61 -13.22
CA VAL A 152 0.02 2.01 -13.34
C VAL A 152 0.51 2.74 -12.09
N ILE A 153 1.28 3.81 -12.31
CA ILE A 153 1.79 4.67 -11.23
C ILE A 153 1.09 6.02 -11.37
N LEU A 154 0.34 6.39 -10.32
CA LEU A 154 -0.46 7.61 -10.32
C LEU A 154 0.31 8.76 -9.67
N THR A 155 0.69 9.75 -10.47
CA THR A 155 1.33 10.99 -10.01
C THR A 155 0.34 11.85 -9.22
N GLY A 156 0.81 12.53 -8.17
CA GLY A 156 -0.05 13.32 -7.27
C GLY A 156 -0.87 12.44 -6.34
N SER A 157 -0.38 11.26 -6.02
CA SER A 157 -1.02 10.34 -5.09
C SER A 157 0.02 9.52 -4.33
N ALA A 158 -0.28 9.17 -3.09
CA ALA A 158 0.53 8.30 -2.26
C ALA A 158 -0.15 6.94 -2.05
N HIS A 159 -0.36 6.52 -0.79
CA HIS A 159 -0.84 5.18 -0.47
C HIS A 159 -2.32 4.95 -0.76
N LEU A 160 -3.11 6.00 -0.91
CA LEU A 160 -4.56 5.94 -1.13
C LEU A 160 -4.96 6.55 -2.50
N PRO A 161 -4.50 5.97 -3.62
CA PRO A 161 -4.71 6.53 -4.96
C PRO A 161 -6.19 6.66 -5.33
N TRP A 162 -7.07 5.83 -4.79
CA TRP A 162 -8.52 5.94 -4.99
C TRP A 162 -9.14 7.16 -4.30
N VAL A 163 -8.45 7.78 -3.34
CA VAL A 163 -8.88 9.00 -2.65
C VAL A 163 -8.31 10.25 -3.34
N GLU A 164 -7.02 10.22 -3.68
CA GLU A 164 -6.29 11.38 -4.20
C GLU A 164 -6.45 11.55 -5.71
N ARG A 165 -6.58 10.44 -6.45
CA ARG A 165 -6.73 10.41 -7.92
C ARG A 165 -7.88 9.48 -8.33
N PRO A 166 -9.12 9.74 -7.88
CA PRO A 166 -10.24 8.80 -8.04
C PRO A 166 -10.59 8.50 -9.50
N ASP A 167 -10.48 9.48 -10.40
CA ASP A 167 -10.81 9.28 -11.80
C ASP A 167 -9.74 8.47 -12.53
N ASP A 168 -8.46 8.76 -12.31
CA ASP A 168 -7.35 8.00 -12.89
C ASP A 168 -7.34 6.57 -12.34
N PHE A 169 -7.59 6.41 -11.03
CA PHE A 169 -7.72 5.10 -10.40
C PHE A 169 -8.88 4.29 -11.01
N ARG A 170 -10.06 4.90 -11.13
CA ARG A 170 -11.24 4.27 -11.74
C ARG A 170 -10.96 3.89 -13.18
N LEU A 171 -10.33 4.78 -13.97
CA LEU A 171 -9.96 4.51 -15.35
C LEU A 171 -9.02 3.30 -15.45
N ALA A 172 -7.97 3.24 -14.63
CA ALA A 172 -7.03 2.11 -14.62
C ALA A 172 -7.75 0.78 -14.32
N VAL A 173 -8.61 0.76 -13.30
CA VAL A 173 -9.37 -0.43 -12.92
C VAL A 173 -10.34 -0.86 -14.02
N THR A 174 -11.17 0.07 -14.54
CA THR A 174 -12.19 -0.26 -15.56
C THR A 174 -11.55 -0.71 -16.86
N THR A 175 -10.48 -0.07 -17.29
CA THR A 175 -9.72 -0.45 -18.50
C THR A 175 -9.17 -1.87 -18.36
N SER A 176 -8.63 -2.21 -17.21
CA SER A 176 -8.11 -3.56 -16.94
C SER A 176 -9.23 -4.61 -16.95
N LEU A 177 -10.38 -4.31 -16.34
CA LEU A 177 -11.52 -5.24 -16.25
C LEU A 177 -12.18 -5.48 -17.62
N THR A 178 -12.13 -4.50 -18.53
CA THR A 178 -12.72 -4.62 -19.89
C THR A 178 -11.79 -5.24 -20.91
N GLY A 179 -10.56 -5.62 -20.52
CA GLY A 179 -9.55 -6.19 -21.42
C GLY A 179 -8.95 -5.17 -22.39
N GLN A 180 -9.29 -3.89 -22.26
CA GLN A 180 -8.62 -2.82 -23.00
C GLN A 180 -7.24 -2.62 -22.37
N ARG A 181 -6.18 -2.50 -23.20
CA ARG A 181 -4.87 -2.14 -22.66
C ARG A 181 -4.94 -0.69 -22.18
N PRO A 182 -4.55 -0.37 -20.93
CA PRO A 182 -4.38 1.02 -20.53
C PRO A 182 -3.42 1.68 -21.53
N GLN A 183 -3.87 2.75 -22.17
CA GLN A 183 -2.92 3.67 -22.79
C GLN A 183 -2.13 4.25 -21.61
N SER A 184 -0.88 3.86 -21.46
CA SER A 184 -0.01 4.31 -20.38
C SER A 184 -0.12 5.82 -20.27
N PRO A 185 -0.50 6.38 -19.11
CA PRO A 185 -0.23 7.78 -18.85
C PRO A 185 1.30 7.89 -18.85
N VAL A 186 1.82 8.51 -19.90
CA VAL A 186 3.24 8.68 -20.17
C VAL A 186 3.85 9.41 -18.97
N VAL A 187 4.66 8.71 -18.19
CA VAL A 187 5.73 9.36 -17.44
C VAL A 187 6.64 9.98 -18.50
N ARG A 188 6.49 11.24 -18.78
CA ARG A 188 7.50 12.02 -19.51
C ARG A 188 8.61 12.27 -18.50
N GLU A 189 9.78 11.69 -18.77
CA GLU A 189 11.04 12.03 -18.13
C GLU A 189 11.32 13.54 -18.25
#